data_507a42e027ba79b10614d1d2a76f5481
#
_entry.id   507a42e027ba79b10614d1d2a76f5481
#
_cell.length_a   1.000
_cell.length_b   1.000
_cell.length_c   1.000
_cell.angle_alpha   90.00
_cell.angle_beta   90.00
_cell.angle_gamma   90.00
#
_symmetry.space_group_name_H-M   'P 1'
#
loop_
_entity.id
_entity.type
_entity.pdbx_description
1 polymer ?
#
loop_
_entity_poly.entity_id
_entity_poly.type
_entity_poly.pdbx_seq_one_letter_code
_entity_poly.pdbx_strand_id
1 'polypeptide(L)'
;LLDEMAGLKMNVFHWHLTNDQGWRIEIKKYPKLTEIGAFRDSSEINHFGSDVYDGKRHGGFYTQEDIKEIVDYASKRHITIVPEVSMPGHASAAIASYPWLGTSGKQIKVPGKFGVHYEVLNVSDPRVMEFLDDVTNEVIALFPSPVFHIGGDEVKYNQWKESPAIRSYMAKKGLKTPAELQIYFTNEVSNMLEAKGKRMMGWNEITGDKLHEYQSAEDTKDVEQQLAKGTIVHFWKGDSALIKKTIDKGYDVVNSYHIYTYIDYDYKSIPLSKAYSFNPVPEGLSPEEQSRVLGLGPAQRRKISTAS
;
A
#
# COMPACT_ATOMS: atom_id res chain seq x y z
N LEU A 1 15.43 -8.64 12.99
CA LEU A 1 14.37 -9.02 12.05
C LEU A 1 14.90 -9.79 10.83
N LEU A 2 15.82 -9.22 10.02
CA LEU A 2 16.33 -9.89 8.81
C LEU A 2 17.06 -11.21 9.11
N ASP A 3 17.78 -11.33 10.23
CA ASP A 3 18.41 -12.58 10.66
C ASP A 3 17.38 -13.65 11.02
N GLU A 4 16.31 -13.26 11.70
CA GLU A 4 15.20 -14.15 12.05
C GLU A 4 14.46 -14.62 10.80
N MET A 5 14.20 -13.69 9.87
CA MET A 5 13.60 -14.01 8.56
C MET A 5 14.47 -15.03 7.80
N ALA A 6 15.78 -14.82 7.74
CA ALA A 6 16.72 -15.73 7.10
C ALA A 6 16.71 -17.11 7.79
N GLY A 7 16.72 -17.16 9.13
CA GLY A 7 16.62 -18.40 9.90
C GLY A 7 15.34 -19.18 9.62
N LEU A 8 14.24 -18.48 9.39
CA LEU A 8 12.94 -19.06 9.00
C LEU A 8 12.78 -19.26 7.48
N LYS A 9 13.83 -19.01 6.69
CA LYS A 9 13.85 -19.12 5.23
C LYS A 9 12.81 -18.24 4.52
N MET A 10 12.46 -17.11 5.12
CA MET A 10 11.68 -16.06 4.47
C MET A 10 12.61 -15.27 3.55
N ASN A 11 12.19 -15.03 2.30
CA ASN A 11 13.05 -14.44 1.29
C ASN A 11 12.52 -13.13 0.69
N VAL A 12 11.40 -12.61 1.19
CA VAL A 12 10.84 -11.32 0.80
C VAL A 12 10.44 -10.55 2.05
N PHE A 13 10.94 -9.33 2.15
CA PHE A 13 10.57 -8.36 3.18
C PHE A 13 9.82 -7.21 2.54
N HIS A 14 8.54 -7.06 2.85
CA HIS A 14 7.75 -5.91 2.45
C HIS A 14 7.95 -4.79 3.48
N TRP A 15 8.53 -3.67 3.06
CA TRP A 15 8.90 -2.56 3.94
C TRP A 15 8.03 -1.34 3.69
N HIS A 16 7.09 -1.11 4.58
CA HIS A 16 6.16 0.02 4.56
C HIS A 16 6.86 1.27 5.12
N LEU A 17 7.26 2.19 4.25
CA LEU A 17 8.14 3.32 4.58
C LEU A 17 7.40 4.65 4.75
N THR A 18 6.14 4.76 4.33
CA THR A 18 5.37 6.01 4.39
C THR A 18 3.93 5.75 4.80
N ASN A 19 3.39 6.60 5.66
CA ASN A 19 1.98 6.56 6.06
C ASN A 19 1.56 7.96 6.55
N ASP A 20 0.30 8.11 6.97
CA ASP A 20 -0.25 9.36 7.52
C ASP A 20 0.57 9.92 8.68
N GLN A 21 1.00 9.05 9.62
CA GLN A 21 1.68 9.44 10.85
C GLN A 21 3.20 9.58 10.71
N GLY A 22 3.73 9.44 9.49
CA GLY A 22 5.14 9.70 9.25
C GLY A 22 5.67 9.20 7.90
N TRP A 23 6.60 9.97 7.36
CA TRP A 23 7.41 9.64 6.19
C TRP A 23 8.79 9.18 6.64
N ARG A 24 9.25 7.98 6.26
CA ARG A 24 10.42 7.32 6.87
C ARG A 24 11.60 7.10 5.94
N ILE A 25 11.61 7.67 4.74
CA ILE A 25 12.71 7.53 3.79
C ILE A 25 13.16 8.89 3.26
N GLU A 26 14.47 9.12 3.23
CA GLU A 26 15.05 10.33 2.66
C GLU A 26 14.83 10.37 1.14
N ILE A 27 14.27 11.49 0.68
CA ILE A 27 14.15 11.86 -0.75
C ILE A 27 14.89 13.18 -0.94
N LYS A 28 16.04 13.15 -1.60
CA LYS A 28 16.93 14.32 -1.70
C LYS A 28 16.29 15.49 -2.44
N LYS A 29 15.47 15.19 -3.45
CA LYS A 29 14.73 16.23 -4.20
C LYS A 29 13.65 16.91 -3.35
N TYR A 30 13.14 16.24 -2.32
CA TYR A 30 12.06 16.73 -1.48
C TYR A 30 12.41 16.68 0.02
N PRO A 31 13.36 17.50 0.49
CA PRO A 31 13.91 17.38 1.86
C PRO A 31 12.86 17.58 2.98
N LYS A 32 11.81 18.37 2.75
CA LYS A 32 10.75 18.57 3.76
C LYS A 32 10.01 17.28 4.10
N LEU A 33 10.06 16.24 3.26
CA LEU A 33 9.47 14.93 3.57
C LEU A 33 10.07 14.35 4.86
N THR A 34 11.38 14.56 5.09
CA THR A 34 12.05 14.11 6.30
C THR A 34 12.21 15.20 7.36
N GLU A 35 12.31 16.47 6.97
CA GLU A 35 12.38 17.60 7.91
C GLU A 35 11.06 17.81 8.67
N ILE A 36 9.93 17.63 7.97
CA ILE A 36 8.56 17.85 8.50
C ILE A 36 7.83 16.51 8.60
N GLY A 37 7.71 15.81 7.47
CA GLY A 37 6.89 14.59 7.34
C GLY A 37 7.34 13.43 8.22
N ALA A 38 8.62 13.37 8.62
CA ALA A 38 9.12 12.34 9.50
C ALA A 38 8.77 12.53 10.98
N PHE A 39 8.16 13.66 11.37
CA PHE A 39 7.95 14.00 12.76
C PHE A 39 6.50 14.42 13.04
N ARG A 40 5.95 13.91 14.13
CA ARG A 40 4.67 14.35 14.69
C ARG A 40 4.85 14.91 16.10
N ASP A 41 4.01 15.88 16.48
CA ASP A 41 4.15 16.61 17.74
C ASP A 41 3.82 15.75 18.96
N SER A 42 2.94 14.75 18.79
CA SER A 42 2.45 13.86 19.84
C SER A 42 1.90 12.58 19.22
N SER A 43 1.82 11.50 20.01
CA SER A 43 1.17 10.25 19.59
C SER A 43 -0.03 9.96 20.48
N GLU A 44 -1.12 9.49 19.85
CA GLU A 44 -2.23 8.90 20.60
C GLU A 44 -1.73 7.65 21.33
N ILE A 45 -2.15 7.48 22.58
CA ILE A 45 -1.74 6.38 23.46
C ILE A 45 -2.95 5.61 23.99
N ASN A 46 -2.71 4.52 24.68
CA ASN A 46 -3.65 3.58 25.28
C ASN A 46 -4.33 2.67 24.25
N HIS A 47 -5.34 3.13 23.55
CA HIS A 47 -6.07 2.33 22.55
C HIS A 47 -6.57 3.22 21.41
N PHE A 48 -6.95 2.60 20.31
CA PHE A 48 -7.53 3.27 19.16
C PHE A 48 -8.73 4.14 19.55
N GLY A 49 -8.68 5.42 19.18
CA GLY A 49 -9.74 6.37 19.47
C GLY A 49 -9.82 6.81 20.94
N SER A 50 -8.73 6.68 21.69
CA SER A 50 -8.67 7.16 23.08
C SER A 50 -8.71 8.68 23.20
N ASP A 51 -8.29 9.39 22.15
CA ASP A 51 -8.06 10.84 22.10
C ASP A 51 -7.15 11.35 23.22
N VAL A 52 -6.32 10.46 23.81
CA VAL A 52 -5.29 10.79 24.80
C VAL A 52 -3.93 10.77 24.12
N TYR A 53 -3.15 11.81 24.34
CA TYR A 53 -1.86 12.02 23.67
C TYR A 53 -0.72 12.10 24.68
N ASP A 54 0.46 11.60 24.29
CA ASP A 54 1.65 11.57 25.16
C ASP A 54 2.38 12.93 25.27
N GLY A 55 2.03 13.90 24.41
CA GLY A 55 2.66 15.22 24.38
C GLY A 55 4.14 15.21 23.99
N LYS A 56 4.64 14.10 23.43
CA LYS A 56 6.05 13.94 23.06
C LYS A 56 6.21 13.93 21.55
N ARG A 57 7.14 14.77 21.07
CA ARG A 57 7.53 14.73 19.66
C ARG A 57 8.14 13.36 19.35
N HIS A 58 7.59 12.70 18.32
CA HIS A 58 8.04 11.42 17.83
C HIS A 58 8.41 11.50 16.36
N GLY A 59 9.48 10.82 15.95
CA GLY A 59 9.85 10.73 14.54
C GLY A 59 11.23 10.13 14.34
N GLY A 60 11.61 10.09 13.07
CA GLY A 60 12.85 9.54 12.55
C GLY A 60 12.64 9.08 11.12
N PHE A 61 13.72 8.87 10.42
CA PHE A 61 13.72 8.37 9.04
C PHE A 61 15.03 7.65 8.77
N TYR A 62 15.06 6.91 7.68
CA TYR A 62 16.26 6.27 7.16
C TYR A 62 16.86 7.17 6.08
N THR A 63 18.16 7.43 6.17
CA THR A 63 18.91 8.06 5.09
C THR A 63 19.05 7.09 3.92
N GLN A 64 19.39 7.60 2.74
CA GLN A 64 19.65 6.71 1.60
C GLN A 64 20.83 5.76 1.85
N GLU A 65 21.79 6.19 2.65
CA GLU A 65 22.91 5.37 3.08
C GLU A 65 22.49 4.23 4.02
N ASP A 66 21.60 4.52 5.00
CA ASP A 66 21.00 3.47 5.86
C ASP A 66 20.24 2.43 5.00
N ILE A 67 19.47 2.88 4.03
CA ILE A 67 18.73 1.99 3.13
C ILE A 67 19.69 1.09 2.34
N LYS A 68 20.77 1.63 1.79
CA LYS A 68 21.77 0.85 1.04
C LYS A 68 22.40 -0.22 1.91
N GLU A 69 22.77 0.12 3.15
CA GLU A 69 23.33 -0.83 4.12
C GLU A 69 22.33 -1.95 4.43
N ILE A 70 21.05 -1.62 4.67
CA ILE A 70 20.00 -2.59 4.96
C ILE A 70 19.74 -3.49 3.76
N VAL A 71 19.69 -2.94 2.55
CA VAL A 71 19.48 -3.70 1.31
C VAL A 71 20.66 -4.66 1.04
N ASP A 72 21.90 -4.21 1.23
CA ASP A 72 23.09 -5.07 1.13
C ASP A 72 23.07 -6.18 2.17
N TYR A 73 22.72 -5.85 3.42
CA TYR A 73 22.59 -6.81 4.51
C TYR A 73 21.52 -7.88 4.22
N ALA A 74 20.38 -7.49 3.67
CA ALA A 74 19.30 -8.38 3.27
C ALA A 74 19.71 -9.27 2.09
N SER A 75 20.39 -8.70 1.09
CA SER A 75 20.81 -9.44 -0.12
C SER A 75 21.78 -10.58 0.23
N LYS A 76 22.69 -10.37 1.16
CA LYS A 76 23.60 -11.41 1.70
C LYS A 76 22.87 -12.57 2.40
N ARG A 77 21.58 -12.40 2.69
CA ARG A 77 20.68 -13.39 3.29
C ARG A 77 19.63 -13.90 2.31
N HIS A 78 19.79 -13.57 1.02
CA HIS A 78 18.83 -13.89 -0.03
C HIS A 78 17.42 -13.34 0.24
N ILE A 79 17.33 -12.19 0.90
CA ILE A 79 16.07 -11.49 1.17
C ILE A 79 15.97 -10.31 0.21
N THR A 80 14.90 -10.29 -0.59
CA THR A 80 14.52 -9.13 -1.41
C THR A 80 13.64 -8.20 -0.59
N ILE A 81 13.98 -6.91 -0.56
CA ILE A 81 13.16 -5.91 0.10
C ILE A 81 12.26 -5.24 -0.94
N VAL A 82 10.94 -5.35 -0.76
CA VAL A 82 9.92 -4.64 -1.55
C VAL A 82 9.56 -3.35 -0.82
N PRO A 83 9.89 -2.17 -1.37
CA PRO A 83 9.53 -0.91 -0.74
C PRO A 83 8.05 -0.59 -0.97
N GLU A 84 7.40 0.01 0.03
CA GLU A 84 6.09 0.61 -0.11
C GLU A 84 6.14 2.12 0.12
N VAL A 85 5.56 2.85 -0.83
CA VAL A 85 5.24 4.28 -0.71
C VAL A 85 3.74 4.44 -0.96
N SER A 86 3.00 4.79 0.10
CA SER A 86 1.53 4.85 0.06
C SER A 86 1.01 6.01 -0.78
N MET A 87 0.09 5.73 -1.69
CA MET A 87 -0.60 6.67 -2.56
C MET A 87 -1.92 6.06 -3.09
N PRO A 88 -2.96 6.82 -3.35
CA PRO A 88 -3.14 8.26 -3.13
C PRO A 88 -3.60 8.61 -1.71
N GLY A 89 -3.98 7.62 -0.90
CA GLY A 89 -4.28 7.72 0.53
C GLY A 89 -3.04 7.55 1.39
N HIS A 90 -3.21 7.59 2.71
CA HIS A 90 -2.12 7.52 3.69
C HIS A 90 -0.99 8.51 3.41
N ALA A 91 -1.34 9.70 2.88
CA ALA A 91 -0.42 10.70 2.37
C ALA A 91 -0.28 11.94 3.27
N SER A 92 -0.87 11.95 4.48
CA SER A 92 -0.91 13.15 5.34
C SER A 92 0.47 13.67 5.67
N ALA A 93 1.47 12.81 5.89
CA ALA A 93 2.84 13.24 6.16
C ALA A 93 3.48 13.96 4.96
N ALA A 94 3.26 13.47 3.75
CA ALA A 94 3.70 14.13 2.52
C ALA A 94 2.98 15.46 2.30
N ILE A 95 1.66 15.51 2.52
CA ILE A 95 0.83 16.71 2.40
C ILE A 95 1.21 17.77 3.46
N ALA A 96 1.52 17.34 4.69
CA ALA A 96 2.04 18.24 5.71
C ALA A 96 3.36 18.90 5.29
N SER A 97 4.19 18.16 4.57
CA SER A 97 5.48 18.65 4.04
C SER A 97 5.31 19.57 2.82
N TYR A 98 4.37 19.24 1.95
CA TYR A 98 4.07 19.95 0.70
C TYR A 98 2.56 20.04 0.49
N PRO A 99 1.88 21.08 1.02
CA PRO A 99 0.41 21.18 1.01
C PRO A 99 -0.25 21.10 -0.38
N TRP A 100 0.48 21.50 -1.43
CA TRP A 100 0.00 21.43 -2.80
C TRP A 100 -0.20 19.99 -3.32
N LEU A 101 0.37 18.98 -2.62
CA LEU A 101 0.11 17.58 -2.92
C LEU A 101 -1.32 17.17 -2.57
N GLY A 102 -1.91 17.80 -1.55
CA GLY A 102 -3.24 17.44 -1.06
C GLY A 102 -4.38 18.04 -1.87
N THR A 103 -5.49 17.31 -1.97
CA THR A 103 -6.70 17.77 -2.68
C THR A 103 -7.25 19.08 -2.13
N SER A 104 -7.15 19.33 -0.81
CA SER A 104 -7.58 20.57 -0.19
C SER A 104 -6.59 21.73 -0.39
N GLY A 105 -5.33 21.47 -0.67
CA GLY A 105 -4.24 22.44 -0.74
C GLY A 105 -3.92 23.13 0.59
N LYS A 106 -4.54 22.71 1.69
CA LYS A 106 -4.39 23.35 3.01
C LYS A 106 -3.15 22.84 3.73
N GLN A 107 -2.51 23.73 4.51
CA GLN A 107 -1.47 23.31 5.45
C GLN A 107 -2.07 22.45 6.56
N ILE A 108 -1.50 21.28 6.78
CA ILE A 108 -1.85 20.37 7.87
C ILE A 108 -0.61 20.06 8.71
N LYS A 109 -0.80 19.46 9.87
CA LYS A 109 0.26 18.84 10.67
C LYS A 109 0.31 17.33 10.36
N VAL A 110 1.45 16.71 10.59
CA VAL A 110 1.55 15.25 10.60
C VAL A 110 0.68 14.72 11.75
N PRO A 111 -0.31 13.86 11.46
CA PRO A 111 -1.24 13.42 12.50
C PRO A 111 -0.57 12.52 13.54
N GLY A 112 -0.97 12.71 14.79
CA GLY A 112 -0.57 11.82 15.89
C GLY A 112 -1.64 10.81 16.28
N LYS A 113 -2.83 10.90 15.68
CA LYS A 113 -3.97 10.02 15.95
C LYS A 113 -3.85 8.70 15.18
N PHE A 114 -4.28 7.60 15.81
CA PHE A 114 -4.47 6.33 15.13
C PHE A 114 -5.58 6.41 14.06
N GLY A 115 -5.46 5.59 13.03
CA GLY A 115 -6.51 5.36 12.04
C GLY A 115 -6.28 6.02 10.69
N VAL A 116 -7.33 5.97 9.88
CA VAL A 116 -7.34 6.43 8.48
C VAL A 116 -7.72 7.90 8.43
N HIS A 117 -6.90 8.72 7.81
CA HIS A 117 -7.12 10.15 7.66
C HIS A 117 -7.83 10.50 6.35
N TYR A 118 -8.32 11.75 6.24
CA TYR A 118 -9.10 12.21 5.09
C TYR A 118 -8.24 12.84 3.99
N GLU A 119 -6.99 13.13 4.30
CA GLU A 119 -6.05 13.75 3.38
C GLU A 119 -5.63 12.76 2.30
N VAL A 120 -5.92 13.14 1.06
CA VAL A 120 -5.59 12.36 -0.12
C VAL A 120 -4.92 13.23 -1.17
N LEU A 121 -4.07 12.63 -1.99
CA LEU A 121 -3.38 13.33 -3.06
C LEU A 121 -4.36 13.95 -4.06
N ASN A 122 -4.02 15.13 -4.57
CA ASN A 122 -4.74 15.79 -5.66
C ASN A 122 -4.36 15.19 -7.01
N VAL A 123 -4.98 14.06 -7.35
CA VAL A 123 -4.67 13.32 -8.58
C VAL A 123 -5.03 14.06 -9.88
N SER A 124 -5.71 15.22 -9.78
CA SER A 124 -5.98 16.08 -10.94
C SER A 124 -4.86 17.09 -11.23
N ASP A 125 -3.91 17.27 -10.32
CA ASP A 125 -2.78 18.17 -10.47
C ASP A 125 -1.59 17.40 -11.09
N PRO A 126 -1.11 17.76 -12.30
CA PRO A 126 -0.01 17.05 -12.94
C PRO A 126 1.30 17.08 -12.14
N ARG A 127 1.48 18.09 -11.27
CA ARG A 127 2.66 18.17 -10.39
C ARG A 127 2.69 17.02 -9.38
N VAL A 128 1.53 16.44 -9.04
CA VAL A 128 1.47 15.27 -8.15
C VAL A 128 2.07 14.06 -8.84
N MET A 129 1.76 13.83 -10.11
CA MET A 129 2.39 12.73 -10.87
C MET A 129 3.89 12.96 -11.07
N GLU A 130 4.32 14.20 -11.30
CA GLU A 130 5.74 14.55 -11.36
C GLU A 130 6.47 14.29 -10.03
N PHE A 131 5.85 14.66 -8.90
CA PHE A 131 6.36 14.34 -7.57
C PHE A 131 6.49 12.83 -7.35
N LEU A 132 5.49 12.05 -7.74
CA LEU A 132 5.52 10.59 -7.59
C LEU A 132 6.57 9.95 -8.49
N ASP A 133 6.76 10.48 -9.70
CA ASP A 133 7.82 10.04 -10.60
C ASP A 133 9.22 10.28 -9.99
N ASP A 134 9.45 11.44 -9.44
CA ASP A 134 10.70 11.80 -8.77
C ASP A 134 10.97 10.91 -7.55
N VAL A 135 9.96 10.74 -6.67
CA VAL A 135 10.06 9.90 -5.48
C VAL A 135 10.34 8.46 -5.87
N THR A 136 9.59 7.91 -6.84
CA THR A 136 9.80 6.53 -7.28
C THR A 136 11.17 6.34 -7.93
N ASN A 137 11.71 7.32 -8.64
CA ASN A 137 13.06 7.26 -9.20
C ASN A 137 14.12 7.10 -8.11
N GLU A 138 14.05 7.92 -7.05
CA GLU A 138 15.00 7.80 -5.94
C GLU A 138 14.86 6.48 -5.19
N VAL A 139 13.62 6.05 -4.91
CA VAL A 139 13.37 4.77 -4.22
C VAL A 139 13.83 3.57 -5.07
N ILE A 140 13.52 3.54 -6.36
CA ILE A 140 13.94 2.44 -7.27
C ILE A 140 15.46 2.34 -7.35
N ALA A 141 16.19 3.46 -7.29
CA ALA A 141 17.65 3.46 -7.28
C ALA A 141 18.24 2.79 -6.02
N LEU A 142 17.49 2.76 -4.92
CA LEU A 142 17.91 2.16 -3.65
C LEU A 142 17.51 0.69 -3.52
N PHE A 143 16.38 0.29 -4.14
CA PHE A 143 15.81 -1.05 -3.99
C PHE A 143 15.87 -1.84 -5.31
N PRO A 144 16.68 -2.90 -5.37
CA PRO A 144 16.80 -3.74 -6.57
C PRO A 144 15.57 -4.61 -6.83
N SER A 145 14.59 -4.64 -5.94
CA SER A 145 13.34 -5.39 -6.10
C SER A 145 12.71 -5.19 -7.47
N PRO A 146 12.24 -6.24 -8.15
CA PRO A 146 11.45 -6.10 -9.37
C PRO A 146 10.03 -5.58 -9.11
N VAL A 147 9.60 -5.53 -7.85
CA VAL A 147 8.27 -5.10 -7.42
C VAL A 147 8.37 -3.82 -6.59
N PHE A 148 7.44 -2.91 -6.84
CA PHE A 148 7.23 -1.69 -6.06
C PHE A 148 5.78 -1.68 -5.54
N HIS A 149 5.60 -1.51 -4.23
CA HIS A 149 4.29 -1.45 -3.61
C HIS A 149 3.83 0.00 -3.43
N ILE A 150 2.62 0.30 -3.88
CA ILE A 150 2.08 1.67 -3.88
C ILE A 150 1.09 1.94 -2.74
N GLY A 151 0.84 0.97 -1.86
CA GLY A 151 -0.27 1.04 -0.91
C GLY A 151 -1.60 0.91 -1.63
N GLY A 152 -2.34 2.00 -1.73
CA GLY A 152 -3.63 2.07 -2.43
C GLY A 152 -4.81 1.71 -1.55
N ASP A 153 -4.55 1.41 -0.28
CA ASP A 153 -5.53 1.06 0.72
C ASP A 153 -6.22 2.29 1.32
N GLU A 154 -7.39 2.07 1.86
CA GLU A 154 -8.13 2.95 2.76
C GLU A 154 -8.33 4.39 2.28
N VAL A 155 -8.39 4.61 0.97
CA VAL A 155 -8.59 5.93 0.36
C VAL A 155 -9.96 6.48 0.70
N LYS A 156 -10.00 7.58 1.45
CA LYS A 156 -11.25 8.29 1.76
C LYS A 156 -11.59 9.29 0.66
N TYR A 157 -12.68 9.05 -0.05
CA TYR A 157 -13.07 9.82 -1.22
C TYR A 157 -13.72 11.19 -0.93
N ASN A 158 -13.88 11.56 0.34
CA ASN A 158 -14.57 12.78 0.75
C ASN A 158 -14.04 14.03 0.05
N GLN A 159 -12.71 14.27 0.14
CA GLN A 159 -12.10 15.44 -0.49
C GLN A 159 -12.20 15.41 -2.03
N TRP A 160 -12.11 14.21 -2.64
CA TRP A 160 -12.31 14.09 -4.08
C TRP A 160 -13.74 14.44 -4.51
N LYS A 161 -14.74 13.96 -3.77
CA LYS A 161 -16.16 14.25 -4.02
C LYS A 161 -16.49 15.75 -3.85
N GLU A 162 -15.86 16.40 -2.90
CA GLU A 162 -16.07 17.83 -2.62
C GLU A 162 -15.33 18.76 -3.59
N SER A 163 -14.22 18.32 -4.18
CA SER A 163 -13.37 19.14 -5.04
C SER A 163 -13.97 19.36 -6.44
N PRO A 164 -14.26 20.63 -6.84
CA PRO A 164 -14.70 20.93 -8.20
C PRO A 164 -13.66 20.56 -9.26
N ALA A 165 -12.37 20.70 -8.93
CA ALA A 165 -11.27 20.35 -9.84
C ALA A 165 -11.25 18.86 -10.14
N ILE A 166 -11.37 18.01 -9.10
CA ILE A 166 -11.45 16.56 -9.25
C ILE A 166 -12.67 16.15 -10.06
N ARG A 167 -13.86 16.70 -9.76
CA ARG A 167 -15.07 16.41 -10.55
C ARG A 167 -14.92 16.77 -12.01
N SER A 168 -14.34 17.95 -12.31
CA SER A 168 -14.05 18.36 -13.68
C SER A 168 -13.05 17.42 -14.37
N TYR A 169 -12.02 16.98 -13.64
CA TYR A 169 -11.03 16.02 -14.12
C TYR A 169 -11.68 14.67 -14.45
N MET A 170 -12.49 14.13 -13.53
CA MET A 170 -13.25 12.89 -13.74
C MET A 170 -14.13 12.98 -14.99
N ALA A 171 -14.89 14.06 -15.13
CA ALA A 171 -15.76 14.27 -16.29
C ALA A 171 -14.98 14.29 -17.62
N LYS A 172 -13.81 14.96 -17.66
CA LYS A 172 -12.92 14.97 -18.83
C LYS A 172 -12.35 13.59 -19.18
N LYS A 173 -12.16 12.73 -18.17
CA LYS A 173 -11.63 11.37 -18.34
C LYS A 173 -12.73 10.31 -18.52
N GLY A 174 -14.01 10.70 -18.44
CA GLY A 174 -15.16 9.79 -18.55
C GLY A 174 -15.32 8.88 -17.32
N LEU A 175 -14.76 9.27 -16.17
CA LEU A 175 -14.82 8.50 -14.93
C LEU A 175 -16.10 8.82 -14.17
N LYS A 176 -16.83 7.80 -13.74
CA LYS A 176 -18.17 7.93 -13.16
C LYS A 176 -18.14 7.98 -11.63
N THR A 177 -17.20 7.28 -11.00
CA THR A 177 -17.12 7.09 -9.55
C THR A 177 -15.72 7.37 -8.99
N PRO A 178 -15.60 7.69 -7.70
CA PRO A 178 -14.28 7.82 -7.07
C PRO A 178 -13.42 6.55 -7.14
N ALA A 179 -14.04 5.36 -7.12
CA ALA A 179 -13.31 4.11 -7.30
C ALA A 179 -12.69 4.02 -8.70
N GLU A 180 -13.40 4.44 -9.74
CA GLU A 180 -12.83 4.52 -11.09
C GLU A 180 -11.70 5.53 -11.19
N LEU A 181 -11.79 6.65 -10.47
CA LEU A 181 -10.69 7.61 -10.37
C LEU A 181 -9.47 6.98 -9.70
N GLN A 182 -9.66 6.21 -8.62
CA GLN A 182 -8.57 5.50 -7.96
C GLN A 182 -7.92 4.48 -8.89
N ILE A 183 -8.70 3.68 -9.62
CA ILE A 183 -8.18 2.71 -10.59
C ILE A 183 -7.42 3.42 -11.71
N TYR A 184 -7.98 4.51 -12.24
CA TYR A 184 -7.33 5.31 -13.27
C TYR A 184 -5.96 5.83 -12.80
N PHE A 185 -5.91 6.44 -11.61
CA PHE A 185 -4.66 6.89 -10.99
C PHE A 185 -3.68 5.73 -10.78
N THR A 186 -4.16 4.61 -10.25
CA THR A 186 -3.36 3.39 -10.05
C THR A 186 -2.73 2.91 -11.36
N ASN A 187 -3.48 2.97 -12.46
CA ASN A 187 -2.98 2.60 -13.79
C ASN A 187 -1.92 3.57 -14.31
N GLU A 188 -2.07 4.87 -14.10
CA GLU A 188 -1.04 5.87 -14.45
C GLU A 188 0.27 5.58 -13.71
N VAL A 189 0.18 5.26 -12.40
CA VAL A 189 1.35 4.86 -11.60
C VAL A 189 1.92 3.52 -12.06
N SER A 190 1.08 2.55 -12.39
CA SER A 190 1.53 1.24 -12.91
C SER A 190 2.32 1.39 -14.21
N ASN A 191 1.82 2.20 -15.14
CA ASN A 191 2.51 2.48 -16.40
C ASN A 191 3.85 3.19 -16.17
N MET A 192 3.89 4.13 -15.23
CA MET A 192 5.11 4.83 -14.84
C MET A 192 6.16 3.86 -14.26
N LEU A 193 5.74 2.92 -13.41
CA LEU A 193 6.62 1.90 -12.83
C LEU A 193 7.08 0.88 -13.87
N GLU A 194 6.20 0.45 -14.78
CA GLU A 194 6.53 -0.47 -15.88
C GLU A 194 7.57 0.14 -16.81
N ALA A 195 7.46 1.43 -17.16
CA ALA A 195 8.46 2.14 -17.94
C ALA A 195 9.85 2.17 -17.27
N LYS A 196 9.91 1.98 -15.94
CA LYS A 196 11.13 1.85 -15.14
C LYS A 196 11.53 0.39 -14.87
N GLY A 197 10.89 -0.58 -15.53
CA GLY A 197 11.15 -2.01 -15.36
C GLY A 197 10.68 -2.59 -14.02
N LYS A 198 9.73 -1.94 -13.36
CA LYS A 198 9.16 -2.39 -12.11
C LYS A 198 7.73 -2.86 -12.28
N ARG A 199 7.36 -3.91 -11.58
CA ARG A 199 5.98 -4.40 -11.50
C ARG A 199 5.30 -3.76 -10.29
N MET A 200 4.13 -3.18 -10.50
CA MET A 200 3.35 -2.58 -9.42
C MET A 200 2.66 -3.64 -8.57
N MET A 201 2.65 -3.43 -7.25
CA MET A 201 1.80 -4.12 -6.29
C MET A 201 1.03 -3.10 -5.46
N GLY A 202 -0.21 -3.41 -5.07
CA GLY A 202 -1.03 -2.58 -4.18
C GLY A 202 -2.04 -3.41 -3.42
N TRP A 203 -2.51 -2.87 -2.29
CA TRP A 203 -3.54 -3.51 -1.48
C TRP A 203 -4.84 -3.69 -2.26
N ASN A 204 -5.66 -4.65 -1.88
CA ASN A 204 -6.78 -5.08 -2.73
C ASN A 204 -7.90 -4.05 -2.94
N GLU A 205 -7.88 -2.91 -2.26
CA GLU A 205 -8.74 -1.76 -2.57
C GLU A 205 -8.52 -1.20 -3.97
N ILE A 206 -7.34 -1.39 -4.55
CA ILE A 206 -7.06 -0.93 -5.92
C ILE A 206 -7.95 -1.56 -6.98
N THR A 207 -8.64 -2.67 -6.65
CA THR A 207 -9.60 -3.32 -7.55
C THR A 207 -10.92 -2.58 -7.68
N GLY A 208 -11.17 -1.57 -6.83
CA GLY A 208 -12.41 -0.82 -6.77
C GLY A 208 -13.55 -1.53 -6.04
N ASP A 209 -13.30 -2.68 -5.42
CA ASP A 209 -14.28 -3.38 -4.60
C ASP A 209 -14.57 -2.60 -3.30
N LYS A 210 -15.83 -2.63 -2.84
CA LYS A 210 -16.21 -2.04 -1.55
C LYS A 210 -15.71 -2.95 -0.42
N LEU A 211 -14.74 -2.46 0.35
CA LEU A 211 -14.14 -3.20 1.47
C LEU A 211 -14.41 -2.57 2.82
N HIS A 212 -14.74 -1.29 2.86
CA HIS A 212 -14.86 -0.52 4.09
C HIS A 212 -16.27 0.02 4.27
N GLU A 213 -16.72 0.09 5.53
CA GLU A 213 -18.04 0.61 5.89
C GLU A 213 -18.22 2.10 5.55
N TYR A 214 -17.13 2.88 5.55
CA TYR A 214 -17.18 4.31 5.19
C TYR A 214 -17.32 4.55 3.68
N GLN A 215 -17.12 3.54 2.83
CA GLN A 215 -17.40 3.63 1.41
C GLN A 215 -18.91 3.48 1.16
N SER A 216 -19.50 4.42 0.43
CA SER A 216 -20.89 4.28 0.01
C SER A 216 -21.02 3.27 -1.16
N ALA A 217 -22.20 2.75 -1.37
CA ALA A 217 -22.45 1.88 -2.52
C ALA A 217 -22.26 2.64 -3.85
N GLU A 218 -22.58 3.94 -3.87
CA GLU A 218 -22.43 4.79 -5.06
C GLU A 218 -20.95 5.05 -5.41
N ASP A 219 -20.03 5.02 -4.42
CA ASP A 219 -18.61 5.23 -4.66
C ASP A 219 -17.96 4.12 -5.49
N THR A 220 -18.54 2.91 -5.45
CA THR A 220 -18.02 1.69 -6.09
C THR A 220 -19.00 1.05 -7.09
N LYS A 221 -20.08 1.78 -7.44
CA LYS A 221 -21.12 1.26 -8.32
C LYS A 221 -20.63 1.17 -9.76
N ASP A 222 -20.97 0.07 -10.42
CA ASP A 222 -20.76 -0.14 -11.86
C ASP A 222 -19.34 0.24 -12.34
N VAL A 223 -18.32 -0.17 -11.59
CA VAL A 223 -16.92 0.08 -11.93
C VAL A 223 -16.56 -0.69 -13.21
N GLU A 224 -16.30 0.03 -14.28
CA GLU A 224 -15.92 -0.50 -15.60
C GLU A 224 -14.40 -0.52 -15.80
N GLN A 225 -13.66 0.31 -15.06
CA GLN A 225 -12.20 0.39 -15.13
C GLN A 225 -11.56 -0.92 -14.65
N GLN A 226 -10.49 -1.32 -15.30
CA GLN A 226 -9.69 -2.46 -14.90
C GLN A 226 -8.25 -2.02 -14.63
N LEU A 227 -7.56 -2.74 -13.74
CA LEU A 227 -6.16 -2.49 -13.46
C LEU A 227 -5.30 -2.81 -14.69
N ALA A 228 -4.15 -2.15 -14.78
CA ALA A 228 -3.14 -2.45 -15.79
C ALA A 228 -2.68 -3.91 -15.71
N LYS A 229 -2.35 -4.50 -16.86
CA LYS A 229 -1.83 -5.87 -16.93
C LYS A 229 -0.53 -5.98 -16.11
N GLY A 230 -0.34 -7.11 -15.47
CA GLY A 230 0.85 -7.35 -14.66
C GLY A 230 0.76 -6.82 -13.23
N THR A 231 -0.27 -6.04 -12.87
CA THR A 231 -0.49 -5.64 -11.48
C THR A 231 -0.57 -6.86 -10.55
N ILE A 232 0.04 -6.74 -9.38
CA ILE A 232 -0.09 -7.69 -8.27
C ILE A 232 -1.07 -7.10 -7.26
N VAL A 233 -2.11 -7.85 -6.91
CA VAL A 233 -3.07 -7.44 -5.89
C VAL A 233 -2.69 -8.08 -4.57
N HIS A 234 -2.41 -7.26 -3.56
CA HIS A 234 -2.09 -7.70 -2.22
C HIS A 234 -3.37 -7.77 -1.38
N PHE A 235 -3.91 -8.97 -1.23
CA PHE A 235 -5.15 -9.20 -0.49
C PHE A 235 -4.88 -9.22 1.01
N TRP A 236 -5.54 -8.34 1.76
CA TRP A 236 -5.46 -8.27 3.21
C TRP A 236 -6.82 -8.31 3.90
N LYS A 237 -7.90 -7.82 3.24
CA LYS A 237 -9.22 -7.62 3.84
C LYS A 237 -10.35 -7.95 2.88
N GLY A 238 -11.50 -8.33 3.45
CA GLY A 238 -12.73 -8.64 2.73
C GLY A 238 -13.05 -10.12 2.68
N ASP A 239 -14.00 -10.50 1.83
CA ASP A 239 -14.33 -11.90 1.60
C ASP A 239 -13.19 -12.57 0.79
N SER A 240 -12.78 -13.76 1.22
CA SER A 240 -11.74 -14.54 0.51
C SER A 240 -12.11 -14.90 -0.94
N ALA A 241 -13.40 -14.90 -1.29
CA ALA A 241 -13.86 -15.06 -2.67
C ALA A 241 -13.35 -13.95 -3.60
N LEU A 242 -12.96 -12.77 -3.06
CA LEU A 242 -12.33 -11.71 -3.84
C LEU A 242 -10.98 -12.12 -4.40
N ILE A 243 -10.27 -13.06 -3.77
CA ILE A 243 -9.01 -13.61 -4.30
C ILE A 243 -9.28 -14.30 -5.63
N LYS A 244 -10.27 -15.21 -5.66
CA LYS A 244 -10.65 -15.89 -6.91
C LYS A 244 -11.13 -14.90 -7.97
N LYS A 245 -12.00 -13.96 -7.60
CA LYS A 245 -12.47 -12.89 -8.50
C LYS A 245 -11.31 -12.09 -9.11
N THR A 246 -10.26 -11.82 -8.34
CA THR A 246 -9.07 -11.12 -8.79
C THR A 246 -8.24 -11.97 -9.78
N ILE A 247 -8.07 -13.25 -9.47
CA ILE A 247 -7.38 -14.22 -10.34
C ILE A 247 -8.14 -14.41 -11.66
N ASP A 248 -9.48 -14.53 -11.62
CA ASP A 248 -10.34 -14.66 -12.80
C ASP A 248 -10.21 -13.44 -13.75
N LYS A 249 -9.90 -12.26 -13.21
CA LYS A 249 -9.58 -11.06 -14.00
C LYS A 249 -8.15 -11.06 -14.57
N GLY A 250 -7.34 -12.09 -14.28
CA GLY A 250 -5.99 -12.26 -14.82
C GLY A 250 -4.87 -11.60 -14.00
N TYR A 251 -5.13 -11.20 -12.75
CA TYR A 251 -4.10 -10.65 -11.86
C TYR A 251 -3.47 -11.72 -10.96
N ASP A 252 -2.23 -11.49 -10.58
CA ASP A 252 -1.59 -12.28 -9.54
C ASP A 252 -1.93 -11.70 -8.16
N VAL A 253 -1.93 -12.56 -7.14
CA VAL A 253 -2.34 -12.20 -5.78
C VAL A 253 -1.25 -12.58 -4.78
N VAL A 254 -0.96 -11.67 -3.84
CA VAL A 254 -0.31 -12.01 -2.56
C VAL A 254 -1.39 -12.07 -1.51
N ASN A 255 -1.50 -13.17 -0.77
CA ASN A 255 -2.52 -13.34 0.26
C ASN A 255 -1.90 -13.16 1.65
N SER A 256 -2.23 -12.06 2.31
CA SER A 256 -1.88 -11.76 3.70
C SER A 256 -3.12 -11.42 4.53
N TYR A 257 -4.15 -12.27 4.43
CA TYR A 257 -5.45 -12.03 5.05
C TYR A 257 -5.32 -11.71 6.55
N HIS A 258 -5.67 -10.47 6.92
CA HIS A 258 -5.37 -9.88 8.22
C HIS A 258 -5.87 -10.69 9.41
N ILE A 259 -7.02 -11.39 9.28
CA ILE A 259 -7.59 -12.19 10.37
C ILE A 259 -6.72 -13.38 10.79
N TYR A 260 -5.68 -13.71 10.00
CA TYR A 260 -4.73 -14.79 10.30
C TYR A 260 -3.31 -14.28 10.48
N THR A 261 -2.91 -13.21 9.75
CA THR A 261 -1.51 -12.84 9.55
C THR A 261 -1.09 -11.57 10.26
N TYR A 262 -2.05 -10.74 10.73
CA TYR A 262 -1.73 -9.52 11.48
C TYR A 262 -1.39 -9.85 12.92
N ILE A 263 -0.10 -9.81 13.23
CA ILE A 263 0.45 -10.17 14.55
C ILE A 263 0.49 -8.99 15.53
N ASP A 264 -0.05 -7.84 15.14
CA ASP A 264 -0.32 -6.67 15.97
C ASP A 264 -1.64 -6.77 16.76
N TYR A 265 -2.49 -7.75 16.41
CA TYR A 265 -3.67 -8.11 17.20
C TYR A 265 -3.29 -8.91 18.45
N ASP A 266 -4.10 -8.77 19.50
CA ASP A 266 -3.93 -9.56 20.70
C ASP A 266 -4.20 -11.08 20.46
N TYR A 267 -3.70 -11.93 21.37
CA TYR A 267 -3.86 -13.38 21.26
C TYR A 267 -5.31 -13.87 21.43
N LYS A 268 -6.24 -13.00 21.89
CA LYS A 268 -7.68 -13.34 21.93
C LYS A 268 -8.29 -13.22 20.53
N SER A 269 -7.88 -12.21 19.77
CA SER A 269 -8.34 -11.96 18.40
C SER A 269 -7.69 -12.91 17.40
N ILE A 270 -6.37 -13.07 17.49
CA ILE A 270 -5.59 -14.01 16.64
C ILE A 270 -4.76 -14.93 17.55
N PRO A 271 -5.34 -16.02 18.07
CA PRO A 271 -4.57 -17.01 18.80
C PRO A 271 -3.58 -17.73 17.87
N LEU A 272 -2.49 -18.23 18.42
CA LEU A 272 -1.44 -18.92 17.64
C LEU A 272 -1.97 -20.06 16.78
N SER A 273 -2.98 -20.80 17.26
CA SER A 273 -3.64 -21.85 16.49
C SER A 273 -4.32 -21.32 15.23
N LYS A 274 -4.93 -20.13 15.28
CA LYS A 274 -5.56 -19.48 14.14
C LYS A 274 -4.49 -19.01 13.14
N ALA A 275 -3.43 -18.35 13.61
CA ALA A 275 -2.33 -17.94 12.75
C ALA A 275 -1.68 -19.16 12.07
N TYR A 276 -1.47 -20.26 12.81
CA TYR A 276 -0.91 -21.50 12.27
C TYR A 276 -1.82 -22.19 11.25
N SER A 277 -3.13 -22.03 11.36
CA SER A 277 -4.11 -22.60 10.41
C SER A 277 -4.20 -21.86 9.07
N PHE A 278 -3.48 -20.75 8.90
CA PHE A 278 -3.54 -19.97 7.69
C PHE A 278 -3.09 -20.77 6.46
N ASN A 279 -3.98 -20.87 5.48
CA ASN A 279 -3.64 -21.37 4.16
C ASN A 279 -3.61 -20.20 3.17
N PRO A 280 -2.45 -19.83 2.62
CA PRO A 280 -2.36 -18.73 1.66
C PRO A 280 -3.09 -19.02 0.34
N VAL A 281 -3.35 -20.28 0.03
CA VAL A 281 -4.08 -20.71 -1.17
C VAL A 281 -5.52 -21.03 -0.78
N PRO A 282 -6.52 -20.23 -1.17
CA PRO A 282 -7.92 -20.53 -0.92
C PRO A 282 -8.34 -21.87 -1.53
N GLU A 283 -9.30 -22.52 -0.88
CA GLU A 283 -9.92 -23.72 -1.41
C GLU A 283 -10.69 -23.42 -2.72
N GLY A 284 -10.81 -24.42 -3.57
CA GLY A 284 -11.59 -24.33 -4.82
C GLY A 284 -10.88 -23.66 -6.01
N LEU A 285 -9.60 -23.29 -5.88
CA LEU A 285 -8.80 -22.84 -7.01
C LEU A 285 -8.26 -24.02 -7.82
N SER A 286 -8.33 -23.94 -9.17
CA SER A 286 -7.66 -24.87 -10.06
C SER A 286 -6.12 -24.76 -9.95
N PRO A 287 -5.33 -25.75 -10.42
CA PRO A 287 -3.87 -25.66 -10.40
C PRO A 287 -3.32 -24.41 -11.12
N GLU A 288 -3.95 -23.99 -12.21
CA GLU A 288 -3.58 -22.78 -12.93
C GLU A 288 -3.83 -21.52 -12.11
N GLU A 289 -5.01 -21.41 -11.51
CA GLU A 289 -5.37 -20.31 -10.60
C GLU A 289 -4.47 -20.24 -9.37
N GLN A 290 -4.12 -21.39 -8.78
CA GLN A 290 -3.19 -21.46 -7.65
C GLN A 290 -1.79 -20.95 -8.00
N SER A 291 -1.35 -21.10 -9.27
CA SER A 291 -0.04 -20.60 -9.74
C SER A 291 0.04 -19.07 -9.69
N ARG A 292 -1.10 -18.38 -9.69
CA ARG A 292 -1.20 -16.92 -9.57
C ARG A 292 -1.15 -16.42 -8.13
N VAL A 293 -1.19 -17.30 -7.13
CA VAL A 293 -0.95 -16.93 -5.73
C VAL A 293 0.56 -16.89 -5.50
N LEU A 294 1.09 -15.70 -5.35
CA LEU A 294 2.53 -15.46 -5.19
C LEU A 294 2.98 -15.66 -3.74
N GLY A 295 4.29 -15.77 -3.55
CA GLY A 295 4.89 -15.91 -2.22
C GLY A 295 4.80 -17.31 -1.61
N LEU A 296 4.35 -18.31 -2.37
CA LEU A 296 4.25 -19.68 -1.91
C LEU A 296 5.63 -20.33 -1.76
N GLY A 297 5.87 -20.96 -0.62
CA GLY A 297 7.07 -21.74 -0.38
C GLY A 297 7.10 -23.05 -1.18
N PRO A 298 8.28 -23.71 -1.30
CA PRO A 298 8.43 -24.96 -2.08
C PRO A 298 7.47 -26.09 -1.68
N ALA A 299 7.14 -26.19 -0.39
CA ALA A 299 6.22 -27.22 0.11
C ALA A 299 4.77 -26.99 -0.35
N GLN A 300 4.34 -25.74 -0.43
CA GLN A 300 3.02 -25.34 -0.90
C GLN A 300 2.90 -25.55 -2.41
N ARG A 301 3.96 -25.23 -3.18
CA ARG A 301 4.01 -25.48 -4.63
C ARG A 301 3.97 -26.98 -4.97
N ARG A 302 4.59 -27.86 -4.14
CA ARG A 302 4.54 -29.31 -4.34
C ARG A 302 3.13 -29.88 -4.18
N LYS A 303 2.33 -29.37 -3.23
CA LYS A 303 0.92 -29.78 -3.09
C LYS A 303 0.10 -29.45 -4.33
N ILE A 304 0.41 -28.35 -5.01
CA ILE A 304 -0.25 -27.94 -6.26
C ILE A 304 0.09 -28.92 -7.40
N SER A 305 1.36 -29.34 -7.54
CA SER A 305 1.83 -30.22 -8.60
C SER A 305 1.43 -31.69 -8.43
N THR A 306 1.01 -32.12 -7.26
CA THR A 306 0.58 -33.52 -6.99
C THR A 306 -0.94 -33.69 -7.00
N ALA A 307 -1.70 -32.63 -7.19
CA ALA A 307 -3.16 -32.64 -7.31
C ALA A 307 -3.64 -32.62 -8.79
N SER A 308 -2.73 -32.70 -9.75
CA SER A 308 -2.98 -32.76 -11.22
C SER A 308 -2.94 -34.16 -11.74
#